data_3fed4bec9ab3f184dc77de1734115b97
#
_entry.id   3fed4bec9ab3f184dc77de1734115b97
#
_cell.length_a   1.000
_cell.length_b   1.000
_cell.length_c   1.000
_cell.angle_alpha   90.00
_cell.angle_beta   90.00
_cell.angle_gamma   90.00
#
_symmetry.space_group_name_H-M   'P 1'
#
loop_
_entity.id
_entity.type
_entity.pdbx_description
1 polymer ?
#
loop_
_entity_poly.entity_id
_entity_poly.type
_entity_poly.pdbx_seq_one_letter_code
_entity_poly.pdbx_strand_id
1 'polypeptide(L)' 'MRITELRNRINEAFTDPDTYSRDTVHSELGGLTVNEALAAGLEPGDIWRGVIAHNSDRKI' A
#
# COMPACT_ATOMS: atom_id res chain seq x y z
N MET A 1 -11.47 2.40 -6.99
CA MET A 1 -11.24 2.51 -5.53
C MET A 1 -10.87 3.93 -5.17
N ARG A 2 -11.39 4.40 -4.06
CA ARG A 2 -11.07 5.75 -3.56
C ARG A 2 -9.94 5.69 -2.55
N ILE A 3 -9.29 6.85 -2.34
CA ILE A 3 -8.22 6.94 -1.36
C ILE A 3 -8.71 6.54 0.03
N THR A 4 -9.92 6.95 0.39
CA THR A 4 -10.53 6.59 1.67
C THR A 4 -10.67 5.07 1.82
N GLU A 5 -11.08 4.41 0.76
CA GLU A 5 -11.19 2.94 0.79
C GLU A 5 -9.83 2.28 0.96
N LEU A 6 -8.83 2.79 0.25
CA LEU A 6 -7.48 2.26 0.37
C LEU A 6 -6.99 2.37 1.81
N ARG A 7 -7.16 3.53 2.43
CA ARG A 7 -6.72 3.73 3.79
C ARG A 7 -7.48 2.83 4.77
N ASN A 8 -8.78 2.65 4.55
CA ASN A 8 -9.57 1.75 5.39
C ASN A 8 -9.10 0.31 5.29
N ARG A 9 -8.77 -0.15 4.08
CA ARG A 9 -8.28 -1.50 3.89
C ARG A 9 -6.93 -1.70 4.57
N ILE A 10 -6.06 -0.71 4.48
CA ILE A 10 -4.76 -0.78 5.16
C ILE A 10 -4.95 -0.75 6.67
N ASN A 11 -5.88 0.06 7.17
CA ASN A 11 -6.21 0.11 8.58
C ASN A 11 -6.65 -1.25 9.12
N GLU A 12 -7.44 -1.97 8.34
CA GLU A 12 -7.94 -3.28 8.74
C GLU A 12 -6.89 -4.37 8.62
N ALA A 13 -5.99 -4.23 7.69
CA ALA A 13 -5.01 -5.26 7.38
C ALA A 13 -3.75 -5.20 8.26
N PHE A 14 -3.43 -4.04 8.79
CA PHE A 14 -2.18 -3.83 9.51
C PHE A 14 -2.41 -3.24 10.89
N THR A 15 -1.55 -3.63 11.83
CA THR A 15 -1.64 -3.17 13.21
C THR A 15 -1.26 -1.70 13.33
N ASP A 16 -0.27 -1.27 12.53
CA ASP A 16 0.19 0.11 12.53
C ASP A 16 0.16 0.65 11.10
N PRO A 17 -1.02 0.99 10.61
CA PRO A 17 -1.18 1.39 9.21
C PRO A 17 -0.43 2.65 8.84
N ASP A 18 -0.29 3.59 9.76
CA ASP A 18 0.42 4.84 9.47
C ASP A 18 1.90 4.57 9.20
N THR A 19 2.53 3.78 10.05
CA THR A 19 3.93 3.42 9.86
C THR A 19 4.10 2.59 8.60
N TYR A 20 3.20 1.65 8.38
CA TYR A 20 3.25 0.83 7.17
C TYR A 20 3.21 1.70 5.92
N SER A 21 2.28 2.64 5.88
CA SER A 21 2.09 3.50 4.70
C SER A 21 3.27 4.44 4.46
N ARG A 22 3.98 4.78 5.52
CA ARG A 22 5.09 5.73 5.42
C ARG A 22 6.43 5.06 5.18
N ASP A 23 6.63 3.88 5.76
CA ASP A 23 7.96 3.28 5.81
C ASP A 23 8.15 2.05 4.95
N THR A 24 7.09 1.33 4.61
CA THR A 24 7.22 0.09 3.84
C THR A 24 7.31 0.39 2.35
N VAL A 25 8.45 0.08 1.77
CA VAL A 25 8.70 0.26 0.35
C VAL A 25 8.23 -0.98 -0.40
N HIS A 26 7.53 -0.77 -1.50
CA HIS A 26 6.99 -1.85 -2.32
C HIS A 26 7.65 -1.84 -3.69
N SER A 27 8.39 -2.91 -4.01
CA SER A 27 8.96 -3.04 -5.35
C SER A 27 7.84 -3.10 -6.39
N GLU A 28 6.69 -3.63 -6.02
CA GLU A 28 5.52 -3.70 -6.90
C GLU A 28 5.00 -2.32 -7.29
N LEU A 29 5.34 -1.30 -6.52
CA LEU A 29 4.95 0.08 -6.80
C LEU A 29 6.12 0.91 -7.33
N GLY A 30 7.16 0.24 -7.81
CA GLY A 30 8.33 0.93 -8.33
C GLY A 30 9.27 1.44 -7.24
N GLY A 31 9.24 0.82 -6.07
CA GLY A 31 10.10 1.20 -4.96
C GLY A 31 9.55 2.34 -4.13
N LEU A 32 8.22 2.49 -4.12
CA LEU A 32 7.55 3.57 -3.38
C LEU A 32 6.78 3.02 -2.19
N THR A 33 6.67 3.85 -1.16
CA THR A 33 5.73 3.57 -0.07
C THR A 33 4.31 3.92 -0.54
N VAL A 34 3.31 3.50 0.25
CA VAL A 34 1.93 3.85 -0.07
C VAL A 34 1.75 5.36 -0.18
N ASN A 35 2.30 6.11 0.78
CA ASN A 35 2.17 7.57 0.76
C ASN A 35 2.88 8.17 -0.44
N GLU A 36 4.05 7.67 -0.79
CA GLU A 36 4.77 8.16 -1.96
C GLU A 36 4.04 7.84 -3.25
N ALA A 37 3.44 6.66 -3.33
CA ALA A 37 2.69 6.27 -4.52
C ALA A 37 1.47 7.16 -4.71
N LEU A 38 0.78 7.49 -3.62
CA LEU A 38 -0.36 8.41 -3.68
C LEU A 38 0.08 9.80 -4.14
N ALA A 39 1.21 10.27 -3.61
CA ALA A 39 1.75 11.58 -4.00
C ALA A 39 2.19 11.61 -5.46
N ALA A 40 2.62 10.47 -5.98
CA ALA A 40 3.02 10.35 -7.38
C ALA A 40 1.85 10.26 -8.34
N GLY A 41 0.63 10.15 -7.82
CA GLY A 41 -0.56 10.10 -8.66
C GLY A 41 -1.00 8.71 -9.06
N LEU A 42 -0.47 7.66 -8.43
CA LEU A 42 -0.93 6.31 -8.71
C LEU A 42 -2.36 6.13 -8.21
N GLU A 43 -3.11 5.29 -8.90
CA GLU A 43 -4.48 5.03 -8.50
C GLU A 43 -4.54 4.15 -7.25
N PRO A 44 -5.46 4.44 -6.33
CA PRO A 44 -5.57 3.65 -5.09
C PRO A 44 -5.76 2.16 -5.34
N GLY A 45 -6.50 1.79 -6.39
CA GLY A 45 -6.69 0.38 -6.73
C GLY A 45 -5.38 -0.31 -7.09
N ASP A 46 -4.53 0.38 -7.84
CA ASP A 46 -3.23 -0.15 -8.23
C ASP A 46 -2.32 -0.27 -7.02
N ILE A 47 -2.37 0.72 -6.13
CA ILE A 47 -1.60 0.68 -4.89
C ILE A 47 -2.01 -0.51 -4.05
N TRP A 48 -3.31 -0.74 -3.92
CA TRP A 48 -3.81 -1.88 -3.14
C TRP A 48 -3.36 -3.21 -3.72
N ARG A 49 -3.35 -3.32 -5.06
CA ARG A 49 -2.83 -4.54 -5.70
C ARG A 49 -1.36 -4.76 -5.38
N GLY A 50 -0.58 -3.68 -5.38
CA GLY A 50 0.83 -3.75 -5.01
C GLY A 50 1.01 -4.19 -3.57
N VAL A 51 0.18 -3.67 -2.67
CA VAL A 51 0.22 -4.06 -1.27
C VAL A 51 -0.08 -5.55 -1.11
N ILE A 52 -1.11 -6.03 -1.78
CA ILE A 52 -1.48 -7.44 -1.73
C ILE A 52 -0.34 -8.31 -2.27
N ALA A 53 0.21 -7.95 -3.41
CA ALA A 53 1.28 -8.72 -4.04
C ALA A 53 2.52 -8.75 -3.15
N HIS A 54 2.86 -7.63 -2.55
CA HIS A 54 4.02 -7.53 -1.67
C HIS A 54 3.87 -8.47 -0.47
N ASN A 55 2.68 -8.50 0.12
CA ASN A 55 2.45 -9.34 1.30
C ASN A 55 2.27 -10.81 0.92
N SER A 56 1.76 -11.09 -0.27
CA SER A 56 1.64 -12.46 -0.73
C SER A 56 2.99 -13.13 -0.90
N ASP A 57 3.99 -12.39 -1.37
CA ASP A 57 5.33 -12.92 -1.55
C ASP A 57 5.97 -13.38 -0.24
N ARG A 58 5.49 -12.87 0.87
CA ARG A 58 6.03 -13.20 2.18
C ARG A 58 5.42 -14.46 2.77
N LYS A 59 4.40 -14.96 2.14
CA LYS A 59 3.74 -16.18 2.59
C LYS A 59 4.41 -17.37 1.98
N ILE A 60 5.23 -17.97 2.67
CA ILE A 60 5.90 -19.16 2.15
C ILE A 60 5.61 -20.36 2.99
#